data_836352b25bb3ba465f4bf6d8e8ff3393
#
_entry.id   836352b25bb3ba465f4bf6d8e8ff3393
#
_cell.length_a   1.000
_cell.length_b   1.000
_cell.length_c   1.000
_cell.angle_alpha   90.00
_cell.angle_beta   90.00
_cell.angle_gamma   90.00
#
_symmetry.space_group_name_H-M   'P 1'
#
loop_
_entity.id
_entity.type
_entity.pdbx_description
1 polymer ?
#
loop_
_entity_poly.entity_id
_entity_poly.type
_entity_poly.pdbx_seq_one_letter_code
_entity_poly.pdbx_strand_id
1 'polypeptide(L)'
;MYVYFRHGYDRSVPNKTIYVSDADLPVFQRAQELTGGNLSAAISRALRRLVEVEEGRLAGFEEVTVRVGVAPGRLQRFQGVLLADWNRSTGESVEHYRVYRTRTGKFAVHTARPEGFVWTAGTEGRLTGWRKHVSADQQWGQTPATAVLEVFATFEELRAAVPAELAALVEAHATEPEVEDLDI
;
A
#
# COMPACT_ATOMS: atom_id res chain seq x y z
N MET A 1 66.40 -9.60 0.88
CA MET A 1 65.65 -10.63 0.18
C MET A 1 64.30 -10.74 0.87
N TYR A 2 63.29 -10.01 0.37
CA TYR A 2 61.95 -9.99 0.96
C TYR A 2 61.09 -10.97 0.19
N VAL A 3 60.56 -11.97 0.91
CA VAL A 3 59.61 -12.95 0.39
C VAL A 3 58.20 -12.41 0.60
N TYR A 4 57.49 -12.04 -0.49
CA TYR A 4 56.09 -11.69 -0.47
C TYR A 4 55.22 -12.98 -0.45
N PHE A 5 54.58 -13.26 0.68
CA PHE A 5 53.49 -14.23 0.75
C PHE A 5 52.24 -13.66 0.09
N ARG A 6 51.93 -14.11 -1.12
CA ARG A 6 50.62 -13.92 -1.74
C ARG A 6 49.63 -14.81 -1.01
N HIS A 7 48.79 -14.26 -0.13
CA HIS A 7 47.60 -14.93 0.34
C HIS A 7 46.60 -14.99 -0.82
N GLY A 8 46.55 -16.15 -1.48
CA GLY A 8 45.50 -16.50 -2.41
C GLY A 8 44.23 -16.70 -1.59
N TYR A 9 43.28 -15.77 -1.68
CA TYR A 9 41.90 -16.03 -1.27
C TYR A 9 41.29 -17.04 -2.25
N ASP A 10 41.36 -18.31 -1.89
CA ASP A 10 40.60 -19.36 -2.55
C ASP A 10 39.09 -19.14 -2.23
N ARG A 11 38.42 -18.37 -3.10
CA ARG A 11 36.96 -18.27 -3.09
C ARG A 11 36.43 -19.52 -3.73
N SER A 12 36.41 -20.63 -2.98
CA SER A 12 35.65 -21.80 -3.39
C SER A 12 34.15 -21.41 -3.39
N VAL A 13 33.61 -21.22 -4.58
CA VAL A 13 32.17 -21.01 -4.76
C VAL A 13 31.50 -22.36 -4.48
N PRO A 14 30.66 -22.48 -3.43
CA PRO A 14 30.01 -23.74 -3.12
C PRO A 14 29.06 -24.12 -4.25
N ASN A 15 29.21 -25.29 -4.81
CA ASN A 15 28.28 -25.85 -5.79
C ASN A 15 27.07 -26.44 -5.06
N LYS A 16 25.88 -26.09 -5.49
CA LYS A 16 24.60 -26.67 -5.05
C LYS A 16 23.95 -27.39 -6.21
N THR A 17 23.59 -28.65 -6.01
CA THR A 17 22.83 -29.44 -7.01
C THR A 17 21.35 -29.40 -6.67
N ILE A 18 20.50 -29.10 -7.66
CA ILE A 18 19.06 -29.07 -7.53
C ILE A 18 18.49 -30.13 -8.47
N TYR A 19 17.66 -31.02 -7.95
CA TYR A 19 16.90 -31.97 -8.75
C TYR A 19 15.59 -31.30 -9.20
N VAL A 20 15.32 -31.31 -10.48
CA VAL A 20 14.13 -30.69 -11.08
C VAL A 20 13.24 -31.83 -11.62
N SER A 21 11.98 -31.82 -11.21
CA SER A 21 10.99 -32.76 -11.77
C SER A 21 10.65 -32.42 -13.22
N ASP A 22 10.19 -33.39 -13.99
CA ASP A 22 9.75 -33.16 -15.38
C ASP A 22 8.61 -32.13 -15.46
N ALA A 23 7.76 -32.08 -14.42
CA ALA A 23 6.67 -31.09 -14.32
C ALA A 23 7.17 -29.65 -14.15
N ASP A 24 8.34 -29.47 -13.54
CA ASP A 24 8.93 -28.15 -13.26
C ASP A 24 9.86 -27.65 -14.37
N LEU A 25 10.31 -28.54 -15.26
CA LEU A 25 11.22 -28.19 -16.36
C LEU A 25 10.76 -26.96 -17.17
N PRO A 26 9.47 -26.82 -17.56
CA PRO A 26 9.01 -25.64 -18.30
C PRO A 26 9.19 -24.33 -17.54
N VAL A 27 9.03 -24.34 -16.22
CA VAL A 27 9.22 -23.16 -15.36
C VAL A 27 10.69 -22.75 -15.33
N PHE A 28 11.61 -23.71 -15.21
CA PHE A 28 13.04 -23.46 -15.25
C PHE A 28 13.51 -22.93 -16.60
N GLN A 29 13.01 -23.48 -17.70
CA GLN A 29 13.29 -23.01 -19.07
C GLN A 29 12.81 -21.54 -19.22
N ARG A 30 11.58 -21.26 -18.79
CA ARG A 30 11.05 -19.90 -18.87
C ARG A 30 11.82 -18.91 -18.02
N ALA A 31 12.20 -19.29 -16.80
CA ALA A 31 13.05 -18.47 -15.93
C ALA A 31 14.41 -18.17 -16.56
N GLN A 32 15.01 -19.15 -17.22
CA GLN A 32 16.28 -18.99 -17.94
C GLN A 32 16.14 -18.00 -19.10
N GLU A 33 15.09 -18.10 -19.92
CA GLU A 33 14.82 -17.13 -20.99
C GLU A 33 14.70 -15.71 -20.47
N LEU A 34 13.89 -15.51 -19.41
CA LEU A 34 13.64 -14.20 -18.80
C LEU A 34 14.89 -13.57 -18.16
N THR A 35 15.92 -14.35 -17.88
CA THR A 35 17.17 -13.89 -17.26
C THR A 35 18.37 -13.90 -18.21
N GLY A 36 18.11 -13.96 -19.53
CA GLY A 36 19.17 -13.92 -20.55
C GLY A 36 20.06 -15.16 -20.56
N GLY A 37 19.50 -16.33 -20.26
CA GLY A 37 20.19 -17.63 -20.31
C GLY A 37 20.88 -18.06 -19.03
N ASN A 38 20.96 -17.21 -18.00
CA ASN A 38 21.63 -17.52 -16.74
C ASN A 38 20.69 -18.08 -15.68
N LEU A 39 20.58 -19.42 -15.63
CA LEU A 39 19.72 -20.12 -14.69
C LEU A 39 20.10 -19.89 -13.21
N SER A 40 21.39 -19.83 -12.88
CA SER A 40 21.85 -19.56 -11.51
C SER A 40 21.43 -18.16 -11.03
N ALA A 41 21.49 -17.16 -11.91
CA ALA A 41 20.99 -15.82 -11.62
C ALA A 41 19.46 -15.81 -11.44
N ALA A 42 18.71 -16.59 -12.25
CA ALA A 42 17.27 -16.75 -12.12
C ALA A 42 16.91 -17.33 -10.75
N ILE A 43 17.53 -18.44 -10.37
CA ILE A 43 17.31 -19.11 -9.08
C ILE A 43 17.65 -18.19 -7.92
N SER A 44 18.82 -17.54 -7.95
CA SER A 44 19.25 -16.62 -6.89
C SER A 44 18.28 -15.45 -6.71
N ARG A 45 17.75 -14.91 -7.80
CA ARG A 45 16.73 -13.83 -7.77
C ARG A 45 15.42 -14.33 -7.18
N ALA A 46 14.97 -15.52 -7.59
CA ALA A 46 13.75 -16.14 -7.08
C ALA A 46 13.83 -16.41 -5.59
N LEU A 47 14.95 -16.99 -5.11
CA LEU A 47 15.17 -17.27 -3.69
C LEU A 47 15.25 -16.00 -2.86
N ARG A 48 15.95 -14.97 -3.31
CA ARG A 48 15.96 -13.67 -2.61
C ARG A 48 14.55 -13.10 -2.48
N ARG A 49 13.77 -13.17 -3.57
CA ARG A 49 12.39 -12.69 -3.55
C ARG A 49 11.51 -13.49 -2.60
N LEU A 50 11.66 -14.82 -2.57
CA LEU A 50 10.94 -15.68 -1.66
C LEU A 50 11.27 -15.35 -0.19
N VAL A 51 12.56 -15.32 0.16
CA VAL A 51 13.02 -14.95 1.52
C VAL A 51 12.47 -13.58 1.90
N GLU A 52 12.59 -12.61 1.01
CA GLU A 52 12.08 -11.26 1.23
C GLU A 52 10.57 -11.23 1.53
N VAL A 53 9.78 -12.02 0.81
CA VAL A 53 8.33 -12.09 1.01
C VAL A 53 7.99 -12.80 2.32
N GLU A 54 8.62 -13.96 2.59
CA GLU A 54 8.33 -14.75 3.80
C GLU A 54 8.81 -14.05 5.07
N GLU A 55 9.99 -13.43 5.08
CA GLU A 55 10.44 -12.60 6.20
C GLU A 55 9.50 -11.41 6.43
N GLY A 56 9.01 -10.79 5.35
CA GLY A 56 8.01 -9.73 5.45
C GLY A 56 6.71 -10.24 6.08
N ARG A 57 6.26 -11.43 5.68
CA ARG A 57 5.05 -12.06 6.21
C ARG A 57 5.19 -12.42 7.70
N LEU A 58 6.34 -13.00 8.07
CA LEU A 58 6.66 -13.28 9.48
C LEU A 58 6.74 -12.02 10.34
N ALA A 59 7.10 -10.89 9.75
CA ALA A 59 7.08 -9.57 10.38
C ALA A 59 5.71 -8.86 10.27
N GLY A 60 4.63 -9.59 9.91
CA GLY A 60 3.27 -9.07 9.83
C GLY A 60 2.97 -8.19 8.60
N PHE A 61 3.92 -8.05 7.64
CA PHE A 61 3.67 -7.29 6.42
C PHE A 61 2.90 -8.10 5.39
N GLU A 62 1.76 -7.58 4.98
CA GLU A 62 0.91 -8.17 3.93
C GLU A 62 0.98 -7.35 2.63
N GLU A 63 0.59 -7.99 1.53
CA GLU A 63 0.42 -7.31 0.26
C GLU A 63 -0.89 -6.52 0.27
N VAL A 64 -0.77 -5.19 0.32
CA VAL A 64 -1.90 -4.27 0.31
C VAL A 64 -2.12 -3.76 -1.11
N THR A 65 -3.35 -3.89 -1.61
CA THR A 65 -3.75 -3.29 -2.90
C THR A 65 -4.84 -2.25 -2.64
N VAL A 66 -4.60 -1.01 -3.03
CA VAL A 66 -5.54 0.10 -2.91
C VAL A 66 -5.87 0.72 -4.25
N ARG A 67 -7.06 1.29 -4.36
CA ARG A 67 -7.50 2.05 -5.54
C ARG A 67 -7.18 3.52 -5.32
N VAL A 68 -6.65 4.20 -6.35
CA VAL A 68 -6.24 5.62 -6.30
C VAL A 68 -6.76 6.34 -7.52
N GLY A 69 -7.19 7.58 -7.32
CA GLY A 69 -7.76 8.46 -8.34
C GLY A 69 -9.29 8.51 -8.29
N VAL A 70 -9.87 9.14 -9.30
CA VAL A 70 -11.33 9.18 -9.50
C VAL A 70 -11.78 7.85 -10.08
N ALA A 71 -12.93 7.32 -9.63
CA ALA A 71 -13.46 6.06 -10.12
C ALA A 71 -13.55 6.02 -11.68
N PRO A 72 -13.11 4.92 -12.33
CA PRO A 72 -12.67 3.63 -11.78
C PRO A 72 -11.27 3.61 -11.16
N GLY A 73 -10.45 4.68 -11.31
CA GLY A 73 -9.12 4.84 -10.73
C GLY A 73 -8.12 3.76 -11.16
N ARG A 74 -6.92 3.78 -10.57
CA ARG A 74 -5.85 2.78 -10.79
C ARG A 74 -5.57 2.01 -9.50
N LEU A 75 -5.13 0.77 -9.62
CA LEU A 75 -4.68 -0.04 -8.49
C LEU A 75 -3.20 0.25 -8.21
N GLN A 76 -2.87 0.45 -6.95
CA GLN A 76 -1.51 0.52 -6.45
C GLN A 76 -1.30 -0.56 -5.39
N ARG A 77 -0.11 -1.15 -5.38
CA ARG A 77 0.24 -2.28 -4.52
C ARG A 77 1.54 -2.02 -3.77
N PHE A 78 1.55 -2.37 -2.49
CA PHE A 78 2.74 -2.27 -1.64
C PHE A 78 2.68 -3.31 -0.51
N GLN A 79 3.80 -3.48 0.22
CA GLN A 79 3.85 -4.31 1.43
C GLN A 79 3.66 -3.40 2.65
N GLY A 80 2.69 -3.73 3.51
CA GLY A 80 2.37 -2.89 4.67
C GLY A 80 1.62 -3.63 5.77
N VAL A 81 1.72 -3.12 6.98
CA VAL A 81 0.91 -3.49 8.16
C VAL A 81 -0.10 -2.38 8.38
N LEU A 82 -1.37 -2.73 8.57
CA LEU A 82 -2.42 -1.76 8.89
C LEU A 82 -2.24 -1.27 10.34
N LEU A 83 -2.03 0.03 10.51
CA LEU A 83 -1.91 0.68 11.82
C LEU A 83 -3.24 1.27 12.30
N ALA A 84 -4.05 1.81 11.39
CA ALA A 84 -5.33 2.41 11.72
C ALA A 84 -6.31 2.33 10.55
N ASP A 85 -7.56 2.07 10.87
CA ASP A 85 -8.73 2.18 9.97
C ASP A 85 -9.74 3.11 10.66
N TRP A 86 -10.01 4.25 10.06
CA TRP A 86 -10.78 5.31 10.68
C TRP A 86 -11.67 6.05 9.68
N ASN A 87 -12.86 6.42 10.14
CA ASN A 87 -13.82 7.14 9.33
C ASN A 87 -14.13 8.51 9.93
N ARG A 88 -14.18 9.52 9.07
CA ARG A 88 -14.63 10.87 9.42
C ARG A 88 -15.89 11.19 8.65
N SER A 89 -16.96 11.52 9.38
CA SER A 89 -18.18 12.08 8.78
C SER A 89 -18.19 13.59 8.96
N THR A 90 -18.23 14.31 7.85
CA THR A 90 -18.50 15.75 7.82
C THR A 90 -19.85 15.89 7.15
N GLY A 91 -20.90 16.31 7.79
CA GLY A 91 -22.31 16.36 7.35
C GLY A 91 -22.67 16.13 5.86
N GLU A 92 -21.75 16.36 4.94
CA GLU A 92 -21.93 16.23 3.49
C GLU A 92 -21.14 15.07 2.87
N SER A 93 -20.11 14.54 3.56
CA SER A 93 -19.26 13.46 3.04
C SER A 93 -18.69 12.58 4.14
N VAL A 94 -18.41 11.33 3.80
CA VAL A 94 -17.67 10.38 4.64
C VAL A 94 -16.29 10.19 4.04
N GLU A 95 -15.27 10.37 4.84
CA GLU A 95 -13.90 10.08 4.48
C GLU A 95 -13.43 8.84 5.23
N HIS A 96 -12.88 7.88 4.51
CA HIS A 96 -12.32 6.66 5.05
C HIS A 96 -10.81 6.70 4.97
N TYR A 97 -10.14 6.61 6.09
CA TYR A 97 -8.69 6.65 6.22
C TYR A 97 -8.16 5.27 6.62
N ARG A 98 -7.17 4.77 5.90
CA ARG A 98 -6.37 3.62 6.30
C ARG A 98 -4.90 4.01 6.32
N VAL A 99 -4.27 3.82 7.46
CA VAL A 99 -2.85 4.11 7.64
C VAL A 99 -2.08 2.82 7.76
N TYR A 100 -1.05 2.69 6.97
CA TYR A 100 -0.19 1.51 6.92
C TYR A 100 1.25 1.89 7.24
N ARG A 101 1.95 1.01 7.95
CA ARG A 101 3.41 1.05 8.02
C ARG A 101 3.96 0.21 6.87
N THR A 102 4.75 0.82 6.00
CA THR A 102 5.37 0.10 4.88
C THR A 102 6.62 -0.65 5.36
N ARG A 103 7.01 -1.70 4.62
CA ARG A 103 8.22 -2.46 4.92
C ARG A 103 9.50 -1.62 4.90
N THR A 104 9.50 -0.49 4.21
CA THR A 104 10.62 0.47 4.20
C THR A 104 10.58 1.44 5.38
N GLY A 105 9.68 1.23 6.36
CA GLY A 105 9.55 2.07 7.55
C GLY A 105 8.78 3.37 7.33
N LYS A 106 8.25 3.61 6.12
CA LYS A 106 7.42 4.77 5.80
C LYS A 106 5.97 4.54 6.20
N PHE A 107 5.19 5.61 6.24
CA PHE A 107 3.76 5.57 6.47
C PHE A 107 3.01 5.83 5.16
N ALA A 108 2.03 4.99 4.84
CA ALA A 108 1.17 5.15 3.69
C ALA A 108 -0.26 5.41 4.16
N VAL A 109 -0.83 6.55 3.78
CA VAL A 109 -2.20 6.95 4.13
C VAL A 109 -3.06 6.83 2.88
N HIS A 110 -4.03 5.94 2.92
CA HIS A 110 -5.05 5.81 1.89
C HIS A 110 -6.32 6.48 2.37
N THR A 111 -6.69 7.59 1.71
CA THR A 111 -7.93 8.32 1.97
C THR A 111 -8.90 8.04 0.85
N ALA A 112 -10.08 7.51 1.16
CA ALA A 112 -11.14 7.23 0.21
C ALA A 112 -12.39 8.03 0.56
N ARG A 113 -13.01 8.64 -0.45
CA ARG A 113 -14.32 9.29 -0.39
C ARG A 113 -15.27 8.52 -1.30
N PRO A 114 -16.35 7.95 -0.76
CA PRO A 114 -17.36 7.29 -1.59
C PRO A 114 -18.08 8.29 -2.51
N GLU A 115 -18.86 7.77 -3.42
CA GLU A 115 -19.78 8.59 -4.21
C GLU A 115 -20.71 9.37 -3.29
N GLY A 116 -20.87 10.65 -3.55
CA GLY A 116 -21.72 11.54 -2.78
C GLY A 116 -22.75 12.24 -3.65
N PHE A 117 -23.84 12.67 -3.04
CA PHE A 117 -24.82 13.54 -3.66
C PHE A 117 -24.60 14.95 -3.13
N VAL A 118 -24.33 15.92 -4.02
CA VAL A 118 -24.26 17.33 -3.67
C VAL A 118 -25.59 17.98 -4.07
N TRP A 119 -26.26 18.57 -3.09
CA TRP A 119 -27.36 19.45 -3.32
C TRP A 119 -26.80 20.86 -3.60
N THR A 120 -26.77 21.27 -4.85
CA THR A 120 -26.55 22.67 -5.17
C THR A 120 -27.91 23.37 -5.13
N ALA A 121 -28.15 24.11 -4.07
CA ALA A 121 -29.19 25.12 -4.10
C ALA A 121 -28.78 26.16 -5.14
N GLY A 122 -29.53 26.26 -6.21
CA GLY A 122 -29.28 27.24 -7.26
C GLY A 122 -29.15 28.62 -6.68
N THR A 123 -28.01 29.28 -6.98
CA THR A 123 -27.67 30.62 -6.53
C THR A 123 -28.63 31.62 -7.20
N GLU A 124 -29.44 32.29 -6.37
CA GLU A 124 -29.99 33.60 -6.59
C GLU A 124 -30.81 33.89 -7.88
N GLY A 125 -32.04 33.43 -7.84
CA GLY A 125 -33.10 34.23 -8.50
C GLY A 125 -34.06 34.74 -7.43
N ARG A 126 -34.11 36.04 -7.20
CA ARG A 126 -35.05 36.69 -6.26
C ARG A 126 -36.47 36.48 -6.75
N LEU A 127 -37.05 35.32 -6.47
CA LEU A 127 -38.44 34.99 -6.81
C LEU A 127 -39.35 35.62 -5.77
N THR A 128 -40.16 36.58 -6.16
CA THR A 128 -41.23 37.17 -5.36
C THR A 128 -42.55 36.43 -5.62
N GLY A 129 -43.23 36.09 -4.53
CA GLY A 129 -44.57 35.48 -4.58
C GLY A 129 -44.63 34.01 -4.19
N TRP A 130 -45.77 33.33 -4.43
CA TRP A 130 -46.07 31.93 -4.08
C TRP A 130 -45.09 30.90 -4.68
N ARG A 131 -44.32 31.29 -5.70
CA ARG A 131 -43.27 30.47 -6.33
C ARG A 131 -42.02 30.25 -5.44
N LYS A 132 -41.95 30.89 -4.28
CA LYS A 132 -40.88 30.66 -3.29
C LYS A 132 -40.72 29.24 -2.78
N HIS A 133 -41.75 28.42 -2.99
CA HIS A 133 -41.79 27.05 -2.44
C HIS A 133 -41.54 25.95 -3.47
N VAL A 134 -41.31 26.31 -4.74
CA VAL A 134 -40.99 25.36 -5.81
C VAL A 134 -39.72 25.83 -6.50
N SER A 135 -38.60 25.39 -6.00
CA SER A 135 -37.29 25.61 -6.66
C SER A 135 -37.19 24.69 -7.87
N ALA A 136 -37.39 25.27 -9.07
CA ALA A 136 -37.28 24.52 -10.33
C ALA A 136 -35.80 24.23 -10.74
N ASP A 137 -34.83 24.71 -9.97
CA ASP A 137 -33.39 24.58 -10.28
C ASP A 137 -32.64 23.80 -9.18
N GLN A 138 -33.21 22.70 -8.69
CA GLN A 138 -32.45 21.74 -7.90
C GLN A 138 -31.66 20.86 -8.87
N GLN A 139 -30.41 21.21 -9.11
CA GLN A 139 -29.48 20.32 -9.81
C GLN A 139 -28.92 19.30 -8.85
N TRP A 140 -29.20 18.06 -9.11
CA TRP A 140 -28.58 16.91 -8.45
C TRP A 140 -27.19 16.73 -9.07
N GLY A 141 -26.16 16.91 -8.29
CA GLY A 141 -24.80 16.58 -8.69
C GLY A 141 -24.38 15.28 -7.98
N GLN A 142 -23.94 14.30 -8.74
CA GLN A 142 -23.25 13.13 -8.20
C GLN A 142 -21.75 13.38 -8.23
N THR A 143 -21.09 13.36 -7.08
CA THR A 143 -19.64 13.39 -7.01
C THR A 143 -19.11 11.97 -7.12
N PRO A 144 -18.19 11.69 -8.07
CA PRO A 144 -17.63 10.35 -8.22
C PRO A 144 -16.77 9.99 -6.99
N ALA A 145 -16.70 8.71 -6.70
CA ALA A 145 -15.79 8.19 -5.68
C ALA A 145 -14.35 8.58 -6.02
N THR A 146 -13.62 9.05 -5.02
CA THR A 146 -12.21 9.43 -5.16
C THR A 146 -11.37 8.78 -4.06
N ALA A 147 -10.12 8.46 -4.39
CA ALA A 147 -9.20 7.96 -3.39
C ALA A 147 -7.78 8.49 -3.67
N VAL A 148 -7.03 8.73 -2.60
CA VAL A 148 -5.65 9.22 -2.64
C VAL A 148 -4.78 8.31 -1.79
N LEU A 149 -3.56 8.06 -2.24
CA LEU A 149 -2.52 7.40 -1.47
C LEU A 149 -1.35 8.36 -1.32
N GLU A 150 -1.07 8.75 -0.08
CA GLU A 150 0.04 9.63 0.28
C GLU A 150 1.07 8.84 1.09
N VAL A 151 2.35 9.13 0.89
CA VAL A 151 3.44 8.41 1.56
C VAL A 151 4.31 9.42 2.30
N PHE A 152 4.46 9.23 3.61
CA PHE A 152 5.22 10.07 4.51
C PHE A 152 6.47 9.33 4.98
N ALA A 153 7.60 10.01 5.04
CA ALA A 153 8.86 9.39 5.47
C ALA A 153 8.92 9.21 6.99
N THR A 154 8.27 10.10 7.74
CA THR A 154 8.27 10.12 9.21
C THR A 154 6.87 10.22 9.77
N PHE A 155 6.72 9.85 11.06
CA PHE A 155 5.46 10.03 11.77
C PHE A 155 5.09 11.51 11.94
N GLU A 156 6.06 12.40 12.11
CA GLU A 156 5.82 13.83 12.23
C GLU A 156 5.20 14.43 10.96
N GLU A 157 5.67 14.01 9.78
CA GLU A 157 5.08 14.41 8.51
C GLU A 157 3.64 13.91 8.39
N LEU A 158 3.38 12.66 8.76
CA LEU A 158 2.04 12.08 8.78
C LEU A 158 1.14 12.87 9.73
N ARG A 159 1.58 13.11 10.97
CA ARG A 159 0.83 13.84 12.01
C ARG A 159 0.40 15.23 11.56
N ALA A 160 1.25 15.90 10.78
CA ALA A 160 0.94 17.23 10.25
C ALA A 160 -0.11 17.20 9.12
N ALA A 161 -0.28 16.06 8.45
CA ALA A 161 -1.12 15.91 7.25
C ALA A 161 -2.50 15.28 7.53
N VAL A 162 -2.67 14.57 8.67
CA VAL A 162 -3.92 13.86 8.98
C VAL A 162 -4.65 14.49 10.16
N PRO A 163 -5.96 14.18 10.37
CA PRO A 163 -6.68 14.60 11.58
C PRO A 163 -6.00 14.15 12.87
N ALA A 164 -6.07 14.98 13.89
CA ALA A 164 -5.37 14.74 15.18
C ALA A 164 -5.81 13.41 15.85
N GLU A 165 -7.09 13.06 15.72
CA GLU A 165 -7.65 11.83 16.26
C GLU A 165 -7.05 10.60 15.58
N LEU A 166 -6.88 10.67 14.25
CA LEU A 166 -6.24 9.60 13.48
C LEU A 166 -4.75 9.48 13.82
N ALA A 167 -4.05 10.60 13.96
CA ALA A 167 -2.65 10.59 14.37
C ALA A 167 -2.47 9.93 15.75
N ALA A 168 -3.35 10.23 16.72
CA ALA A 168 -3.33 9.61 18.04
C ALA A 168 -3.56 8.08 17.99
N LEU A 169 -4.48 7.62 17.12
CA LEU A 169 -4.70 6.19 16.91
C LEU A 169 -3.46 5.50 16.34
N VAL A 170 -2.83 6.12 15.35
CA VAL A 170 -1.59 5.57 14.74
C VAL A 170 -0.46 5.51 15.77
N GLU A 171 -0.31 6.53 16.61
CA GLU A 171 0.72 6.58 17.64
C GLU A 171 0.51 5.47 18.70
N ALA A 172 -0.73 5.24 19.12
CA ALA A 172 -1.08 4.16 20.03
C ALA A 172 -0.71 2.79 19.45
N HIS A 173 -1.13 2.48 18.22
CA HIS A 173 -0.85 1.19 17.59
C HIS A 173 0.62 1.01 17.16
N ALA A 174 1.34 2.11 16.89
CA ALA A 174 2.77 2.01 16.60
C ALA A 174 3.61 1.64 17.82
N THR A 175 3.04 1.80 19.03
CA THR A 175 3.69 1.55 20.31
C THR A 175 3.24 0.23 20.95
N GLU A 176 2.12 -0.35 20.49
CA GLU A 176 1.64 -1.65 20.97
C GLU A 176 2.53 -2.79 20.46
N PRO A 177 2.89 -3.73 21.34
CA PRO A 177 3.60 -4.92 20.92
C PRO A 177 2.71 -5.82 20.04
N GLU A 178 3.36 -6.52 19.16
CA GLU A 178 2.91 -7.54 18.22
C GLU A 178 1.66 -8.33 18.65
N VAL A 179 0.84 -8.65 17.64
CA VAL A 179 -0.36 -9.49 17.70
C VAL A 179 -0.19 -10.66 18.66
N GLU A 180 -1.00 -10.69 19.72
CA GLU A 180 -1.13 -11.84 20.62
C GLU A 180 -1.94 -12.92 19.88
N ASP A 181 -1.30 -14.04 19.52
CA ASP A 181 -2.00 -15.23 19.00
C ASP A 181 -2.86 -15.84 20.11
N LEU A 182 -4.14 -15.55 20.04
CA LEU A 182 -5.13 -16.21 20.91
C LEU A 182 -5.39 -17.63 20.35
N ASP A 183 -4.89 -18.62 21.06
CA ASP A 183 -5.17 -20.04 20.81
C ASP A 183 -6.61 -20.34 21.26
N ILE A 184 -7.59 -20.17 20.34
CA ILE A 184 -9.03 -20.46 20.53
C ILE A 184 -9.51 -21.56 19.61
#